data_81c09d15471b95b8446d34dcf90fa24e
#
_entry.id   81c09d15471b95b8446d34dcf90fa24e
#
_cell.length_a   1.000
_cell.length_b   1.000
_cell.length_c   1.000
_cell.angle_alpha   90.00
_cell.angle_beta   90.00
_cell.angle_gamma   90.00
#
_symmetry.space_group_name_H-M   'P 1'
#
loop_
_entity.id
_entity.type
_entity.pdbx_description
1 polymer ?
#
loop_
_entity_poly.entity_id
_entity_poly.type
_entity_poly.pdbx_seq_one_letter_code
_entity_poly.pdbx_strand_id
1 'polypeptide(L)'
;MTLVLNVARTAWDSHVDRVADSVRGLIPVVKGNGYGFGRDWLASRAAPLASILAVGTADEVSSVPDDRTPMVLTPLVQPRPGLRSDAILTVGSPVHVSAAAGHRVVVKVRSSMNRYGCDPGEVADLVRLGRSVGCEVMGLSIHPPLVGGIDDHVREIADIVGALDSSSNELSVWVSHIDGNGLDELRRRFPAREWFLRLGTALWHGDKSMLQLRSDVIDVRSARAGDVAGYRLTRISEDGRIVMIGCGTAHGIAPLDGGLSPFHHDRRRLPLLEAPHMHTSMVFVGRDSSCPEIGDMIDVQRPLISTLVDRVDWI
;
A
#
# COMPACT_ATOMS: atom_id res chain seq x y z
N MET A 1 5.47 -19.89 15.72
CA MET A 1 4.32 -19.40 14.93
C MET A 1 4.80 -18.22 14.13
N THR A 2 4.80 -18.34 12.83
CA THR A 2 5.48 -17.33 12.04
C THR A 2 4.83 -17.23 10.67
N LEU A 3 4.29 -16.07 10.38
CA LEU A 3 4.00 -15.66 9.01
C LEU A 3 5.22 -14.91 8.48
N VAL A 4 5.90 -15.49 7.50
CA VAL A 4 7.18 -15.00 6.98
C VAL A 4 7.03 -14.49 5.56
N LEU A 5 7.58 -13.32 5.29
CA LEU A 5 7.79 -12.84 3.93
C LEU A 5 9.24 -13.14 3.50
N ASN A 6 9.41 -14.13 2.62
CA ASN A 6 10.69 -14.41 1.97
C ASN A 6 10.89 -13.44 0.81
N VAL A 7 12.05 -12.78 0.77
CA VAL A 7 12.40 -11.80 -0.25
C VAL A 7 13.70 -12.19 -0.93
N ALA A 8 13.67 -12.41 -2.24
CA ALA A 8 14.88 -12.60 -3.04
C ALA A 8 15.64 -11.27 -3.12
N ARG A 9 16.60 -11.06 -2.19
CA ARG A 9 17.27 -9.78 -1.94
C ARG A 9 17.81 -9.14 -3.20
N THR A 10 18.68 -9.84 -3.92
CA THR A 10 19.33 -9.28 -5.11
C THR A 10 18.33 -8.85 -6.18
N ALA A 11 17.29 -9.66 -6.42
CA ALA A 11 16.27 -9.36 -7.40
C ALA A 11 15.41 -8.16 -6.96
N TRP A 12 15.06 -8.09 -5.68
CA TRP A 12 14.29 -7.00 -5.11
C TRP A 12 15.05 -5.67 -5.12
N ASP A 13 16.30 -5.64 -4.65
CA ASP A 13 17.15 -4.45 -4.69
C ASP A 13 17.32 -3.95 -6.13
N SER A 14 17.65 -4.84 -7.08
CA SER A 14 17.79 -4.50 -8.50
C SER A 14 16.48 -3.94 -9.10
N HIS A 15 15.32 -4.46 -8.68
CA HIS A 15 14.03 -3.95 -9.10
C HIS A 15 13.78 -2.53 -8.57
N VAL A 16 13.98 -2.33 -7.26
CA VAL A 16 13.77 -1.02 -6.61
C VAL A 16 14.67 0.04 -7.22
N ASP A 17 15.96 -0.24 -7.40
CA ASP A 17 16.92 0.70 -7.94
C ASP A 17 16.57 1.06 -9.41
N ARG A 18 16.26 0.08 -10.24
CA ARG A 18 15.84 0.32 -11.64
C ARG A 18 14.58 1.18 -11.73
N VAL A 19 13.57 0.93 -10.88
CA VAL A 19 12.34 1.74 -10.85
C VAL A 19 12.64 3.15 -10.37
N ALA A 20 13.45 3.30 -9.32
CA ALA A 20 13.85 4.61 -8.81
C ALA A 20 14.62 5.43 -9.85
N ASP A 21 15.59 4.83 -10.54
CA ASP A 21 16.40 5.48 -11.58
C ASP A 21 15.58 5.88 -12.81
N SER A 22 14.48 5.15 -13.09
CA SER A 22 13.58 5.46 -14.21
C SER A 22 12.67 6.66 -13.97
N VAL A 23 12.60 7.19 -12.74
CA VAL A 23 11.64 8.23 -12.36
C VAL A 23 12.35 9.44 -11.76
N ARG A 24 12.61 10.44 -12.56
CA ARG A 24 13.02 11.75 -12.04
C ARG A 24 11.87 12.36 -11.24
N GLY A 25 12.11 12.81 -10.00
CA GLY A 25 11.07 13.35 -9.11
C GLY A 25 10.21 12.25 -8.46
N LEU A 26 10.84 11.11 -8.14
CA LEU A 26 10.22 10.04 -7.40
C LEU A 26 9.86 10.47 -5.97
N ILE A 27 8.68 10.08 -5.52
CA ILE A 27 8.25 10.14 -4.11
C ILE A 27 7.85 8.72 -3.68
N PRO A 28 8.72 8.00 -2.97
CA PRO A 28 8.39 6.68 -2.43
C PRO A 28 7.24 6.75 -1.44
N VAL A 29 6.28 5.83 -1.57
CA VAL A 29 5.14 5.72 -0.65
C VAL A 29 5.42 4.59 0.34
N VAL A 30 5.49 4.91 1.64
CA VAL A 30 5.86 3.95 2.71
C VAL A 30 4.74 3.74 3.75
N LYS A 31 3.52 4.08 3.40
CA LYS A 31 2.33 4.07 4.27
C LYS A 31 1.91 2.69 4.80
N GLY A 32 1.03 2.72 5.82
CA GLY A 32 0.38 1.53 6.37
C GLY A 32 1.37 0.60 7.06
N ASN A 33 1.32 -0.68 6.70
CA ASN A 33 2.25 -1.70 7.20
C ASN A 33 3.61 -1.71 6.47
N GLY A 34 3.94 -0.65 5.71
CA GLY A 34 5.16 -0.63 4.90
C GLY A 34 5.14 -1.68 3.78
N TYR A 35 4.00 -1.88 3.15
CA TYR A 35 3.83 -2.86 2.06
C TYR A 35 4.22 -4.31 2.41
N GLY A 36 4.17 -4.66 3.70
CA GLY A 36 4.56 -5.97 4.21
C GLY A 36 6.00 -6.06 4.73
N PHE A 37 6.82 -5.03 4.52
CA PHE A 37 8.23 -4.98 4.98
C PHE A 37 8.39 -4.38 6.39
N GLY A 38 7.32 -3.79 6.94
CA GLY A 38 7.41 -2.92 8.12
C GLY A 38 7.70 -1.47 7.73
N ARG A 39 6.89 -0.53 8.22
CA ARG A 39 6.93 0.88 7.79
C ARG A 39 8.26 1.55 8.11
N ASP A 40 8.79 1.40 9.32
CA ASP A 40 10.04 2.06 9.75
C ASP A 40 11.24 1.55 8.94
N TRP A 41 11.30 0.25 8.72
CA TRP A 41 12.33 -0.34 7.89
C TRP A 41 12.24 0.16 6.43
N LEU A 42 11.02 0.16 5.87
CA LEU A 42 10.82 0.59 4.48
C LEU A 42 11.10 2.09 4.30
N ALA A 43 10.74 2.94 5.29
CA ALA A 43 11.06 4.36 5.26
C ALA A 43 12.58 4.59 5.28
N SER A 44 13.32 3.84 6.09
CA SER A 44 14.79 3.88 6.12
C SER A 44 15.40 3.44 4.77
N ARG A 45 14.86 2.37 4.14
CA ARG A 45 15.30 1.91 2.79
C ARG A 45 14.94 2.91 1.69
N ALA A 46 13.84 3.65 1.85
CA ALA A 46 13.38 4.66 0.90
C ALA A 46 14.17 5.99 0.99
N ALA A 47 14.75 6.30 2.14
CA ALA A 47 15.43 7.57 2.40
C ALA A 47 16.55 7.93 1.38
N PRO A 48 17.40 7.00 0.93
CA PRO A 48 18.39 7.28 -0.11
C PRO A 48 17.77 7.59 -1.48
N LEU A 49 16.53 7.18 -1.76
CA LEU A 49 15.91 7.29 -3.08
C LEU A 49 15.30 8.69 -3.32
N ALA A 50 14.89 9.40 -2.27
CA ALA A 50 14.25 10.70 -2.42
C ALA A 50 14.29 11.53 -1.13
N SER A 51 14.19 12.85 -1.26
CA SER A 51 14.11 13.79 -0.12
C SER A 51 12.71 13.83 0.54
N ILE A 52 11.67 13.40 -0.18
CA ILE A 52 10.28 13.37 0.29
C ILE A 52 9.78 11.94 0.30
N LEU A 53 9.21 11.49 1.42
CA LEU A 53 8.59 10.18 1.56
C LEU A 53 7.09 10.34 1.88
N ALA A 54 6.23 9.63 1.15
CA ALA A 54 4.78 9.74 1.36
C ALA A 54 4.28 8.68 2.36
N VAL A 55 3.58 9.15 3.39
CA VAL A 55 2.88 8.34 4.39
C VAL A 55 1.37 8.47 4.26
N GLY A 56 0.61 7.56 4.83
CA GLY A 56 -0.86 7.57 4.75
C GLY A 56 -1.48 8.64 5.63
N THR A 57 -1.13 8.67 6.89
CA THR A 57 -1.73 9.54 7.92
C THR A 57 -0.67 10.33 8.69
N ALA A 58 -1.09 11.33 9.44
CA ALA A 58 -0.21 12.10 10.30
C ALA A 58 0.45 11.26 11.42
N ASP A 59 -0.21 10.17 11.84
CA ASP A 59 0.35 9.24 12.83
C ASP A 59 1.54 8.44 12.31
N GLU A 60 1.68 8.35 11.01
CA GLU A 60 2.77 7.63 10.35
C GLU A 60 4.02 8.49 10.12
N VAL A 61 3.96 9.79 10.41
CA VAL A 61 5.06 10.75 10.19
C VAL A 61 6.31 10.38 10.98
N SER A 62 6.15 9.82 12.17
CA SER A 62 7.26 9.38 13.02
C SER A 62 8.14 8.28 12.42
N SER A 63 7.63 7.55 11.42
CA SER A 63 8.41 6.54 10.71
C SER A 63 9.36 7.12 9.66
N VAL A 64 9.15 8.38 9.26
CA VAL A 64 10.00 9.05 8.25
C VAL A 64 11.26 9.59 8.94
N PRO A 65 12.48 9.24 8.48
CA PRO A 65 13.72 9.78 9.04
C PRO A 65 13.73 11.31 9.11
N ASP A 66 14.40 11.87 10.13
CA ASP A 66 14.37 13.32 10.40
C ASP A 66 15.00 14.16 9.28
N ASP A 67 15.91 13.56 8.52
CA ASP A 67 16.57 14.19 7.35
C ASP A 67 15.73 14.07 6.06
N ARG A 68 14.50 13.55 6.14
CA ARG A 68 13.55 13.42 5.02
C ARG A 68 12.24 14.11 5.35
N THR A 69 11.64 14.72 4.33
CA THR A 69 10.35 15.42 4.47
C THR A 69 9.18 14.43 4.35
N PRO A 70 8.31 14.31 5.35
CA PRO A 70 7.10 13.50 5.24
C PRO A 70 6.01 14.21 4.44
N MET A 71 5.39 13.50 3.49
CA MET A 71 4.17 13.91 2.81
C MET A 71 2.98 13.09 3.32
N VAL A 72 2.02 13.73 3.96
CA VAL A 72 0.80 13.08 4.49
C VAL A 72 -0.27 13.05 3.41
N LEU A 73 -0.69 11.85 3.01
CA LEU A 73 -1.64 11.65 1.90
C LEU A 73 -3.11 11.86 2.30
N THR A 74 -3.46 11.55 3.54
CA THR A 74 -4.84 11.72 4.04
C THR A 74 -4.99 13.10 4.66
N PRO A 75 -5.98 13.91 4.23
CA PRO A 75 -6.20 15.23 4.80
C PRO A 75 -6.50 15.19 6.30
N LEU A 76 -6.07 16.22 7.02
CA LEU A 76 -6.49 16.50 8.38
C LEU A 76 -7.81 17.28 8.40
N VAL A 77 -8.68 16.99 9.37
CA VAL A 77 -9.91 17.75 9.61
C VAL A 77 -9.83 18.62 10.88
N GLN A 78 -8.74 18.43 11.64
CA GLN A 78 -8.40 19.24 12.81
C GLN A 78 -6.88 19.42 12.87
N PRO A 79 -6.37 20.52 13.44
CA PRO A 79 -4.95 20.71 13.67
C PRO A 79 -4.36 19.56 14.50
N ARG A 80 -3.13 19.14 14.17
CA ARG A 80 -2.41 18.09 14.88
C ARG A 80 -1.24 18.67 15.67
N PRO A 81 -1.38 18.92 16.99
CA PRO A 81 -0.26 19.37 17.83
C PRO A 81 0.92 18.40 17.77
N GLY A 82 2.13 18.94 17.71
CA GLY A 82 3.37 18.15 17.68
C GLY A 82 3.67 17.49 16.33
N LEU A 83 2.91 17.77 15.28
CA LEU A 83 3.27 17.35 13.93
C LEU A 83 4.56 18.08 13.49
N ARG A 84 5.45 17.36 12.81
CA ARG A 84 6.70 17.93 12.26
C ARG A 84 6.38 19.15 11.38
N SER A 85 7.07 20.25 11.62
CA SER A 85 6.85 21.52 10.91
C SER A 85 7.22 21.46 9.43
N ASP A 86 8.10 20.51 9.05
CA ASP A 86 8.49 20.27 7.67
C ASP A 86 7.52 19.34 6.91
N ALA A 87 6.48 18.80 7.58
CA ALA A 87 5.50 17.93 6.93
C ALA A 87 4.71 18.67 5.84
N ILE A 88 4.52 18.00 4.71
CA ILE A 88 3.67 18.44 3.60
C ILE A 88 2.30 17.77 3.76
N LEU A 89 1.25 18.57 3.93
CA LEU A 89 -0.10 18.05 4.16
C LEU A 89 -0.94 18.13 2.88
N THR A 90 -1.80 17.14 2.70
CA THR A 90 -2.77 17.15 1.59
C THR A 90 -4.03 17.88 2.02
N VAL A 91 -4.46 18.87 1.23
CA VAL A 91 -5.71 19.62 1.46
C VAL A 91 -6.61 19.52 0.22
N GLY A 92 -7.91 19.48 0.39
CA GLY A 92 -8.87 19.39 -0.71
C GLY A 92 -10.22 20.05 -0.40
N SER A 93 -10.26 20.83 0.69
CA SER A 93 -11.42 21.63 1.11
C SER A 93 -11.00 22.72 2.07
N PRO A 94 -11.83 23.76 2.34
CA PRO A 94 -11.53 24.81 3.31
C PRO A 94 -11.24 24.29 4.73
N VAL A 95 -11.94 23.21 5.16
CA VAL A 95 -11.71 22.59 6.48
C VAL A 95 -10.29 22.02 6.57
N HIS A 96 -9.84 21.33 5.51
CA HIS A 96 -8.47 20.77 5.46
C HIS A 96 -7.42 21.88 5.47
N VAL A 97 -7.65 22.99 4.77
CA VAL A 97 -6.76 24.15 4.76
C VAL A 97 -6.64 24.76 6.16
N SER A 98 -7.77 24.94 6.85
CA SER A 98 -7.77 25.45 8.22
C SER A 98 -7.02 24.53 9.19
N ALA A 99 -7.17 23.21 9.03
CA ALA A 99 -6.46 22.23 9.84
C ALA A 99 -4.95 22.19 9.57
N ALA A 100 -4.51 22.60 8.38
CA ALA A 100 -3.13 22.63 7.93
C ALA A 100 -2.46 24.02 8.04
N ALA A 101 -3.10 24.99 8.70
CA ALA A 101 -2.60 26.36 8.80
C ALA A 101 -1.13 26.40 9.24
N GLY A 102 -0.31 27.20 8.55
CA GLY A 102 1.13 27.34 8.83
C GLY A 102 2.03 26.20 8.32
N HIS A 103 1.48 25.16 7.71
CA HIS A 103 2.24 24.05 7.12
C HIS A 103 2.45 24.20 5.61
N ARG A 104 3.37 23.38 5.07
CA ARG A 104 3.46 23.13 3.63
C ARG A 104 2.29 22.27 3.18
N VAL A 105 1.66 22.59 2.05
CA VAL A 105 0.49 21.86 1.57
C VAL A 105 0.55 21.56 0.08
N VAL A 106 -0.09 20.44 -0.32
CA VAL A 106 -0.46 20.17 -1.70
C VAL A 106 -1.97 20.15 -1.82
N VAL A 107 -2.50 20.84 -2.83
CA VAL A 107 -3.95 20.87 -3.09
C VAL A 107 -4.34 19.62 -3.86
N LYS A 108 -5.19 18.80 -3.27
CA LYS A 108 -5.72 17.59 -3.91
C LYS A 108 -6.83 17.97 -4.88
N VAL A 109 -6.59 17.69 -6.17
CA VAL A 109 -7.59 17.84 -7.21
C VAL A 109 -8.31 16.51 -7.42
N ARG A 110 -9.63 16.55 -7.53
CA ARG A 110 -10.49 15.38 -7.70
C ARG A 110 -10.24 14.75 -9.09
N SER A 111 -10.12 13.44 -9.12
CA SER A 111 -10.05 12.61 -10.31
C SER A 111 -11.34 11.79 -10.46
N SER A 112 -11.47 11.01 -11.52
CA SER A 112 -12.57 10.07 -11.73
C SER A 112 -12.76 9.06 -10.58
N MET A 113 -11.72 8.86 -9.74
CA MET A 113 -11.82 8.10 -8.49
C MET A 113 -12.86 8.68 -7.52
N ASN A 114 -13.20 9.97 -7.63
CA ASN A 114 -14.22 10.67 -6.86
C ASN A 114 -14.16 10.44 -5.34
N ARG A 115 -12.94 10.42 -4.78
CA ARG A 115 -12.72 10.19 -3.34
C ARG A 115 -12.80 11.51 -2.57
N TYR A 116 -11.69 12.23 -2.38
CA TYR A 116 -11.63 13.57 -1.80
C TYR A 116 -10.73 14.45 -2.66
N GLY A 117 -10.93 15.75 -2.57
CA GLY A 117 -10.26 16.76 -3.39
C GLY A 117 -11.27 17.80 -3.86
N CYS A 118 -10.80 18.93 -4.32
CA CYS A 118 -11.60 19.98 -4.93
C CYS A 118 -11.75 19.75 -6.44
N ASP A 119 -12.74 20.41 -7.03
CA ASP A 119 -12.84 20.47 -8.48
C ASP A 119 -11.76 21.37 -9.07
N PRO A 120 -11.36 21.17 -10.34
CA PRO A 120 -10.34 22.01 -10.98
C PRO A 120 -10.63 23.53 -10.87
N GLY A 121 -11.90 23.94 -10.99
CA GLY A 121 -12.32 25.33 -10.85
C GLY A 121 -12.20 25.92 -9.45
N GLU A 122 -12.08 25.09 -8.40
CA GLU A 122 -11.96 25.52 -7.00
C GLU A 122 -10.50 25.64 -6.54
N VAL A 123 -9.55 25.18 -7.35
CA VAL A 123 -8.11 25.14 -7.01
C VAL A 123 -7.59 26.52 -6.66
N ALA A 124 -7.88 27.53 -7.48
CA ALA A 124 -7.41 28.90 -7.26
C ALA A 124 -7.88 29.48 -5.93
N ASP A 125 -9.12 29.18 -5.54
CA ASP A 125 -9.70 29.63 -4.27
C ASP A 125 -9.05 28.95 -3.07
N LEU A 126 -8.81 27.63 -3.14
CA LEU A 126 -8.12 26.90 -2.08
C LEU A 126 -6.65 27.32 -1.95
N VAL A 127 -5.96 27.58 -3.05
CA VAL A 127 -4.59 28.13 -3.04
C VAL A 127 -4.57 29.49 -2.33
N ARG A 128 -5.50 30.37 -2.67
CA ARG A 128 -5.62 31.71 -2.06
C ARG A 128 -5.92 31.58 -0.57
N LEU A 129 -6.86 30.72 -0.20
CA LEU A 129 -7.20 30.46 1.20
C LEU A 129 -5.99 29.90 1.96
N GLY A 130 -5.29 28.92 1.38
CA GLY A 130 -4.07 28.35 2.00
C GLY A 130 -3.04 29.42 2.30
N ARG A 131 -2.71 30.26 1.32
CA ARG A 131 -1.78 31.39 1.49
C ARG A 131 -2.24 32.37 2.57
N SER A 132 -3.55 32.65 2.68
CA SER A 132 -4.11 33.58 3.68
C SER A 132 -4.01 33.09 5.12
N VAL A 133 -3.93 31.75 5.34
CA VAL A 133 -3.73 31.15 6.68
C VAL A 133 -2.28 30.73 6.93
N GLY A 134 -1.34 31.22 6.11
CA GLY A 134 0.08 30.99 6.27
C GLY A 134 0.60 29.64 5.75
N CYS A 135 -0.18 28.93 4.93
CA CYS A 135 0.33 27.75 4.26
C CYS A 135 1.29 28.09 3.11
N GLU A 136 2.36 27.31 2.99
CA GLU A 136 3.17 27.27 1.78
C GLU A 136 2.57 26.25 0.81
N VAL A 137 1.98 26.73 -0.29
CA VAL A 137 1.34 25.85 -1.29
C VAL A 137 2.40 25.34 -2.25
N MET A 138 2.81 24.06 -2.08
CA MET A 138 3.88 23.40 -2.85
C MET A 138 3.43 22.98 -4.24
N GLY A 139 2.15 22.60 -4.41
CA GLY A 139 1.70 22.06 -5.68
C GLY A 139 0.31 21.44 -5.62
N LEU A 140 0.00 20.68 -6.67
CA LEU A 140 -1.27 19.98 -6.88
C LEU A 140 -1.05 18.47 -6.78
N SER A 141 -2.00 17.75 -6.22
CA SER A 141 -1.93 16.30 -6.07
C SER A 141 -3.10 15.65 -6.82
N ILE A 142 -2.80 14.79 -7.81
CA ILE A 142 -3.79 14.06 -8.60
C ILE A 142 -3.56 12.56 -8.41
N HIS A 143 -4.65 11.78 -8.30
CA HIS A 143 -4.55 10.34 -8.06
C HIS A 143 -5.66 9.61 -8.84
N PRO A 144 -5.36 9.12 -10.04
CA PRO A 144 -6.29 8.33 -10.83
C PRO A 144 -6.73 7.03 -10.13
N PRO A 145 -7.80 6.37 -10.57
CA PRO A 145 -8.25 5.08 -10.04
C PRO A 145 -7.24 3.95 -10.33
N LEU A 146 -7.51 2.75 -9.81
CA LEU A 146 -6.71 1.55 -10.14
C LEU A 146 -7.14 0.94 -11.48
N VAL A 147 -8.38 1.19 -11.90
CA VAL A 147 -8.94 0.70 -13.17
C VAL A 147 -8.49 1.63 -14.29
N GLY A 148 -8.13 1.06 -15.42
CA GLY A 148 -7.59 1.77 -16.59
C GLY A 148 -6.12 1.47 -16.83
N GLY A 149 -5.64 1.81 -18.04
CA GLY A 149 -4.24 1.72 -18.40
C GLY A 149 -3.45 3.00 -18.10
N ILE A 150 -2.13 2.94 -18.25
CA ILE A 150 -1.26 4.11 -18.07
C ILE A 150 -1.69 5.26 -18.97
N ASP A 151 -2.00 4.99 -20.23
CA ASP A 151 -2.42 6.02 -21.21
C ASP A 151 -3.74 6.69 -20.80
N ASP A 152 -4.68 5.94 -20.20
CA ASP A 152 -5.94 6.49 -19.69
C ASP A 152 -5.68 7.44 -18.53
N HIS A 153 -4.78 7.05 -17.60
CA HIS A 153 -4.40 7.87 -16.46
C HIS A 153 -3.64 9.13 -16.89
N VAL A 154 -2.72 9.01 -17.85
CA VAL A 154 -2.00 10.17 -18.41
C VAL A 154 -2.97 11.15 -19.05
N ARG A 155 -3.96 10.65 -19.83
CA ARG A 155 -5.00 11.47 -20.44
C ARG A 155 -5.84 12.18 -19.38
N GLU A 156 -6.34 11.46 -18.39
CA GLU A 156 -7.11 12.03 -17.28
C GLU A 156 -6.34 13.13 -16.53
N ILE A 157 -5.08 12.87 -16.18
CA ILE A 157 -4.22 13.85 -15.52
C ILE A 157 -4.05 15.09 -16.40
N ALA A 158 -3.80 14.89 -17.69
CA ALA A 158 -3.61 15.98 -18.64
C ALA A 158 -4.88 16.82 -18.81
N ASP A 159 -6.06 16.19 -18.85
CA ASP A 159 -7.36 16.89 -18.94
C ASP A 159 -7.64 17.71 -17.67
N ILE A 160 -7.36 17.14 -16.50
CA ILE A 160 -7.48 17.86 -15.23
C ILE A 160 -6.54 19.08 -15.20
N VAL A 161 -5.27 18.89 -15.57
CA VAL A 161 -4.27 19.98 -15.57
C VAL A 161 -4.60 21.03 -16.62
N GLY A 162 -5.14 20.62 -17.79
CA GLY A 162 -5.57 21.53 -18.85
C GLY A 162 -6.80 22.37 -18.48
N ALA A 163 -7.62 21.91 -17.53
CA ALA A 163 -8.80 22.63 -17.04
C ALA A 163 -8.50 23.59 -15.89
N LEU A 164 -7.25 23.66 -15.42
CA LEU A 164 -6.86 24.57 -14.33
C LEU A 164 -6.72 26.00 -14.79
N ASP A 165 -7.03 26.92 -13.90
CA ASP A 165 -6.79 28.36 -14.11
C ASP A 165 -5.28 28.67 -14.27
N SER A 166 -4.96 29.64 -15.11
CA SER A 166 -3.57 30.06 -15.39
C SER A 166 -2.80 30.51 -14.15
N SER A 167 -3.48 31.00 -13.12
CA SER A 167 -2.87 31.38 -11.84
C SER A 167 -2.25 30.22 -11.07
N SER A 168 -2.54 28.97 -11.47
CA SER A 168 -1.96 27.76 -10.90
C SER A 168 -0.79 27.20 -11.70
N ASN A 169 -0.37 27.85 -12.81
CA ASN A 169 0.64 27.33 -13.74
C ASN A 169 2.03 27.15 -13.10
N GLU A 170 2.36 27.93 -12.07
CA GLU A 170 3.61 27.85 -11.32
C GLU A 170 3.68 26.65 -10.35
N LEU A 171 2.54 26.03 -10.04
CA LEU A 171 2.46 24.95 -9.06
C LEU A 171 2.94 23.64 -9.66
N SER A 172 3.77 22.92 -8.92
CA SER A 172 4.20 21.56 -9.26
C SER A 172 3.01 20.60 -9.27
N VAL A 173 3.12 19.47 -9.99
CA VAL A 173 2.05 18.46 -10.07
C VAL A 173 2.57 17.10 -9.57
N TRP A 174 1.87 16.53 -8.60
CA TRP A 174 2.24 15.31 -7.89
C TRP A 174 1.24 14.21 -8.22
N VAL A 175 1.64 13.26 -9.05
CA VAL A 175 0.77 12.23 -9.61
C VAL A 175 1.05 10.83 -9.07
N SER A 176 0.23 9.88 -9.43
CA SER A 176 0.41 8.44 -9.15
C SER A 176 -0.34 7.61 -10.19
N HIS A 177 -0.15 6.29 -10.16
CA HIS A 177 -0.75 5.30 -11.06
C HIS A 177 -0.36 5.47 -12.54
N ILE A 178 0.78 6.11 -12.79
CA ILE A 178 1.49 6.09 -14.06
C ILE A 178 2.92 5.58 -13.85
N ASP A 179 3.66 5.39 -14.91
CA ASP A 179 5.09 5.05 -14.88
C ASP A 179 5.97 6.24 -15.30
N GLY A 180 7.29 6.01 -15.42
CA GLY A 180 8.25 7.03 -15.84
C GLY A 180 7.96 7.57 -17.25
N ASN A 181 7.54 6.72 -18.18
CA ASN A 181 7.21 7.13 -19.56
C ASN A 181 5.98 8.04 -19.60
N GLY A 182 4.93 7.68 -18.84
CA GLY A 182 3.73 8.51 -18.69
C GLY A 182 4.04 9.86 -18.04
N LEU A 183 4.96 9.88 -17.07
CA LEU A 183 5.42 11.12 -16.46
C LEU A 183 6.18 12.00 -17.46
N ASP A 184 7.03 11.44 -18.30
CA ASP A 184 7.79 12.17 -19.32
C ASP A 184 6.87 12.70 -20.44
N GLU A 185 5.78 12.00 -20.73
CA GLU A 185 4.74 12.53 -21.63
C GLU A 185 4.09 13.77 -21.04
N LEU A 186 3.68 13.74 -19.76
CA LEU A 186 3.11 14.90 -19.08
C LEU A 186 4.07 16.08 -19.01
N ARG A 187 5.36 15.84 -18.79
CA ARG A 187 6.40 16.89 -18.84
C ARG A 187 6.52 17.54 -20.21
N ARG A 188 6.47 16.74 -21.27
CA ARG A 188 6.49 17.28 -22.64
C ARG A 188 5.26 18.11 -22.95
N ARG A 189 4.09 17.67 -22.45
CA ARG A 189 2.80 18.35 -22.67
C ARG A 189 2.67 19.64 -21.87
N PHE A 190 3.27 19.69 -20.66
CA PHE A 190 3.21 20.84 -19.75
C PHE A 190 4.62 21.20 -19.25
N PRO A 191 5.50 21.73 -20.11
CA PRO A 191 6.92 21.91 -19.77
C PRO A 191 7.18 23.00 -18.73
N ALA A 192 6.23 23.89 -18.47
CA ALA A 192 6.36 24.94 -17.45
C ALA A 192 6.14 24.40 -16.03
N ARG A 193 5.66 23.17 -15.86
CA ARG A 193 5.36 22.59 -14.55
C ARG A 193 6.44 21.62 -14.12
N GLU A 194 6.75 21.62 -12.83
CA GLU A 194 7.53 20.56 -12.21
C GLU A 194 6.61 19.37 -11.85
N TRP A 195 7.09 18.15 -12.08
CA TRP A 195 6.31 16.94 -11.94
C TRP A 195 6.99 15.95 -11.01
N PHE A 196 6.19 15.38 -10.10
CA PHE A 196 6.59 14.32 -9.18
C PHE A 196 5.69 13.10 -9.31
N LEU A 197 6.27 11.91 -9.16
CA LEU A 197 5.54 10.64 -9.24
C LEU A 197 5.63 9.89 -7.92
N ARG A 198 4.48 9.63 -7.30
CA ARG A 198 4.36 8.83 -6.08
C ARG A 198 4.20 7.37 -6.44
N LEU A 199 5.15 6.53 -6.03
CA LEU A 199 5.13 5.09 -6.25
C LEU A 199 5.10 4.31 -4.94
N GLY A 200 4.19 3.33 -4.86
CA GLY A 200 4.07 2.36 -3.77
C GLY A 200 4.25 0.94 -4.29
N THR A 201 3.16 0.25 -4.62
CA THR A 201 3.19 -1.16 -5.04
C THR A 201 4.15 -1.42 -6.22
N ALA A 202 4.17 -0.55 -7.22
CA ALA A 202 5.08 -0.70 -8.36
C ALA A 202 6.56 -0.62 -7.95
N LEU A 203 6.90 0.22 -6.96
CA LEU A 203 8.26 0.36 -6.45
C LEU A 203 8.65 -0.85 -5.56
N TRP A 204 7.77 -1.28 -4.66
CA TRP A 204 8.13 -2.24 -3.61
C TRP A 204 7.84 -3.69 -3.94
N HIS A 205 6.82 -3.97 -4.74
CA HIS A 205 6.40 -5.35 -5.04
C HIS A 205 6.80 -5.82 -6.44
N GLY A 206 6.92 -4.91 -7.41
CA GLY A 206 7.19 -5.28 -8.80
C GLY A 206 6.15 -6.26 -9.35
N ASP A 207 6.60 -7.30 -10.03
CA ASP A 207 5.80 -8.41 -10.53
C ASP A 207 5.51 -9.49 -9.47
N LYS A 208 6.02 -9.29 -8.23
CA LYS A 208 5.92 -10.18 -7.07
C LYS A 208 6.68 -11.50 -7.17
N SER A 209 7.38 -11.80 -8.26
CA SER A 209 8.15 -13.06 -8.40
C SER A 209 9.27 -13.21 -7.36
N MET A 210 9.73 -12.09 -6.82
CA MET A 210 10.77 -12.01 -5.79
C MET A 210 10.22 -12.08 -4.35
N LEU A 211 8.90 -12.23 -4.17
CA LEU A 211 8.22 -12.18 -2.88
C LEU A 211 7.41 -13.45 -2.66
N GLN A 212 7.62 -14.12 -1.53
CA GLN A 212 6.87 -15.32 -1.16
C GLN A 212 6.42 -15.23 0.30
N LEU A 213 5.10 -15.24 0.51
CA LEU A 213 4.51 -15.26 1.86
C LEU A 213 4.25 -16.70 2.27
N ARG A 214 4.78 -17.12 3.43
CA ARG A 214 4.68 -18.49 3.95
C ARG A 214 4.37 -18.51 5.43
N SER A 215 3.74 -19.60 5.89
CA SER A 215 3.49 -19.85 7.32
C SER A 215 3.78 -21.29 7.68
N ASP A 216 4.23 -21.52 8.92
CA ASP A 216 4.53 -22.84 9.42
C ASP A 216 3.27 -23.68 9.71
N VAL A 217 3.41 -24.99 9.57
CA VAL A 217 2.48 -25.99 10.09
C VAL A 217 2.84 -26.27 11.55
N ILE A 218 1.93 -25.96 12.46
CA ILE A 218 2.17 -26.09 13.90
C ILE A 218 1.64 -27.39 14.52
N ASP A 219 0.67 -28.02 13.85
CA ASP A 219 0.13 -29.31 14.28
C ASP A 219 -0.58 -30.02 13.13
N VAL A 220 -0.59 -31.34 13.16
CA VAL A 220 -1.32 -32.21 12.21
C VAL A 220 -2.01 -33.32 12.98
N ARG A 221 -3.33 -33.46 12.82
CA ARG A 221 -4.14 -34.47 13.54
C ARG A 221 -4.97 -35.29 12.59
N SER A 222 -5.02 -36.58 12.82
CA SER A 222 -5.99 -37.46 12.14
C SER A 222 -7.43 -37.06 12.56
N ALA A 223 -8.35 -37.11 11.61
CA ALA A 223 -9.75 -36.86 11.81
C ALA A 223 -10.59 -37.87 11.05
N ARG A 224 -11.70 -38.34 11.64
CA ARG A 224 -12.64 -39.29 11.05
C ARG A 224 -13.92 -38.62 10.63
N ALA A 225 -14.60 -39.19 9.67
CA ALA A 225 -15.95 -38.79 9.34
C ALA A 225 -16.86 -38.81 10.59
N GLY A 226 -17.55 -37.68 10.84
CA GLY A 226 -18.38 -37.49 12.02
C GLY A 226 -17.71 -36.77 13.19
N ASP A 227 -16.39 -36.70 13.25
CA ASP A 227 -15.68 -35.86 14.21
C ASP A 227 -16.06 -34.38 14.06
N VAL A 228 -15.77 -33.59 15.06
CA VAL A 228 -15.95 -32.13 15.05
C VAL A 228 -14.67 -31.43 15.41
N ALA A 229 -14.45 -30.24 14.82
CA ALA A 229 -13.25 -29.43 15.10
C ALA A 229 -13.54 -27.94 15.02
N GLY A 230 -12.66 -27.14 15.64
CA GLY A 230 -12.70 -25.69 15.66
C GLY A 230 -13.72 -25.10 16.64
N TYR A 231 -13.78 -23.76 16.68
CA TYR A 231 -14.69 -23.03 17.60
C TYR A 231 -16.18 -23.24 17.25
N ARG A 232 -16.45 -23.57 15.98
CA ARG A 232 -17.84 -23.77 15.51
C ARG A 232 -18.25 -25.23 15.55
N LEU A 233 -17.40 -26.11 16.09
CA LEU A 233 -17.61 -27.57 16.08
C LEU A 233 -17.96 -28.05 14.66
N THR A 234 -17.21 -27.58 13.68
CA THR A 234 -17.41 -27.92 12.26
C THR A 234 -17.27 -29.43 12.08
N ARG A 235 -18.32 -30.05 11.53
CA ARG A 235 -18.36 -31.51 11.31
C ARG A 235 -17.43 -31.90 10.17
N ILE A 236 -16.62 -32.92 10.41
CA ILE A 236 -15.76 -33.56 9.41
C ILE A 236 -16.60 -34.52 8.58
N SER A 237 -16.57 -34.36 7.26
CA SER A 237 -17.41 -35.12 6.32
C SER A 237 -16.79 -36.46 5.89
N GLU A 238 -15.45 -36.59 5.96
CA GLU A 238 -14.69 -37.77 5.51
C GLU A 238 -13.44 -37.97 6.35
N ASP A 239 -12.84 -39.17 6.27
CA ASP A 239 -11.55 -39.44 6.93
C ASP A 239 -10.43 -38.59 6.31
N GLY A 240 -9.56 -38.02 7.14
CA GLY A 240 -8.44 -37.20 6.67
C GLY A 240 -7.61 -36.67 7.81
N ARG A 241 -7.06 -35.48 7.59
CA ARG A 241 -6.19 -34.79 8.55
C ARG A 241 -6.59 -33.32 8.68
N ILE A 242 -6.58 -32.81 9.88
CA ILE A 242 -6.68 -31.39 10.19
C ILE A 242 -5.26 -30.88 10.34
N VAL A 243 -4.93 -29.85 9.56
CA VAL A 243 -3.63 -29.18 9.59
C VAL A 243 -3.82 -27.81 10.20
N MET A 244 -3.07 -27.50 11.26
CA MET A 244 -3.05 -26.22 11.93
C MET A 244 -1.93 -25.36 11.38
N ILE A 245 -2.27 -24.18 10.88
CA ILE A 245 -1.33 -23.21 10.28
C ILE A 245 -1.14 -22.05 11.25
N GLY A 246 0.10 -21.61 11.43
CA GLY A 246 0.53 -20.62 12.43
C GLY A 246 0.16 -19.15 12.13
N CYS A 247 -0.84 -18.89 11.32
CA CYS A 247 -1.30 -17.54 11.05
C CYS A 247 -2.83 -17.44 11.01
N GLY A 248 -3.37 -16.26 11.31
CA GLY A 248 -4.81 -16.04 11.42
C GLY A 248 -5.21 -14.58 11.19
N THR A 249 -6.38 -14.19 11.72
CA THR A 249 -6.96 -12.86 11.48
C THR A 249 -6.10 -11.69 11.99
N ALA A 250 -5.29 -11.90 13.04
CA ALA A 250 -4.33 -10.90 13.52
C ALA A 250 -3.24 -10.58 12.48
N HIS A 251 -2.94 -11.53 11.57
CA HIS A 251 -2.03 -11.33 10.45
C HIS A 251 -2.75 -10.81 9.18
N GLY A 252 -4.05 -10.54 9.23
CA GLY A 252 -4.85 -10.19 8.07
C GLY A 252 -5.26 -11.39 7.21
N ILE A 253 -5.18 -12.62 7.74
CA ILE A 253 -5.63 -13.82 7.04
C ILE A 253 -7.16 -13.88 7.05
N ALA A 254 -7.72 -14.00 5.85
CA ALA A 254 -9.15 -14.18 5.61
C ALA A 254 -9.34 -15.04 4.35
N PRO A 255 -10.50 -15.65 4.15
CA PRO A 255 -10.84 -16.26 2.88
C PRO A 255 -10.68 -15.25 1.74
N LEU A 256 -10.31 -15.73 0.57
CA LEU A 256 -10.30 -14.97 -0.68
C LEU A 256 -11.73 -14.84 -1.24
N ASP A 257 -11.90 -14.09 -2.33
CA ASP A 257 -13.18 -13.98 -3.03
C ASP A 257 -13.76 -15.34 -3.36
N GLY A 258 -15.07 -15.48 -3.21
CA GLY A 258 -15.77 -16.74 -3.35
C GLY A 258 -15.54 -17.74 -2.20
N GLY A 259 -14.99 -17.30 -1.05
CA GLY A 259 -14.75 -18.15 0.11
C GLY A 259 -13.53 -19.08 -0.03
N LEU A 260 -12.67 -18.84 -1.02
CA LEU A 260 -11.49 -19.67 -1.26
C LEU A 260 -10.46 -19.54 -0.13
N SER A 261 -9.82 -20.64 0.22
CA SER A 261 -8.72 -20.65 1.17
C SER A 261 -7.49 -19.92 0.62
N PRO A 262 -6.75 -19.14 1.42
CA PRO A 262 -5.50 -18.54 0.97
C PRO A 262 -4.31 -19.50 1.00
N PHE A 263 -4.45 -20.74 1.49
CA PHE A 263 -3.35 -21.65 1.77
C PHE A 263 -3.12 -22.65 0.62
N HIS A 264 -1.85 -22.86 0.27
CA HIS A 264 -1.44 -23.82 -0.76
C HIS A 264 -0.26 -24.67 -0.26
N HIS A 265 -0.32 -25.98 -0.61
CA HIS A 265 0.78 -26.91 -0.46
C HIS A 265 0.92 -27.71 -1.76
N ASP A 266 2.14 -27.89 -2.25
CA ASP A 266 2.42 -28.58 -3.52
C ASP A 266 1.54 -28.08 -4.69
N ARG A 267 1.37 -26.76 -4.79
CA ARG A 267 0.50 -26.07 -5.79
C ARG A 267 -0.98 -26.40 -5.69
N ARG A 268 -1.42 -27.09 -4.64
CA ARG A 268 -2.83 -27.39 -4.38
C ARG A 268 -3.35 -26.47 -3.29
N ARG A 269 -4.55 -25.95 -3.49
CA ARG A 269 -5.22 -25.18 -2.46
C ARG A 269 -5.75 -26.09 -1.37
N LEU A 270 -5.41 -25.82 -0.13
CA LEU A 270 -5.90 -26.54 1.03
C LEU A 270 -7.22 -25.89 1.51
N PRO A 271 -8.36 -26.60 1.54
CA PRO A 271 -9.63 -26.01 1.95
C PRO A 271 -9.61 -25.63 3.42
N LEU A 272 -10.12 -24.43 3.74
CA LEU A 272 -10.35 -24.02 5.13
C LEU A 272 -11.41 -24.93 5.74
N LEU A 273 -11.19 -25.39 6.96
CA LEU A 273 -12.17 -26.15 7.73
C LEU A 273 -13.25 -25.21 8.29
N GLU A 274 -12.81 -24.05 8.77
CA GLU A 274 -13.65 -22.94 9.21
C GLU A 274 -12.94 -21.60 9.00
N ALA A 275 -13.59 -20.48 9.33
CA ALA A 275 -12.96 -19.17 9.26
C ALA A 275 -11.68 -19.13 10.13
N PRO A 276 -10.62 -18.45 9.68
CA PRO A 276 -9.38 -18.31 10.44
C PRO A 276 -9.63 -17.77 11.86
N HIS A 277 -8.93 -18.34 12.83
CA HIS A 277 -8.88 -17.85 14.20
C HIS A 277 -7.94 -16.64 14.31
N MET A 278 -7.74 -16.10 15.51
CA MET A 278 -6.90 -14.92 15.69
C MET A 278 -5.45 -15.15 15.25
N HIS A 279 -4.82 -16.24 15.68
CA HIS A 279 -3.41 -16.53 15.40
C HIS A 279 -3.18 -17.83 14.63
N THR A 280 -4.24 -18.59 14.32
CA THR A 280 -4.14 -19.88 13.64
C THR A 280 -5.24 -20.02 12.61
N SER A 281 -5.01 -20.91 11.63
CA SER A 281 -6.01 -21.34 10.68
C SER A 281 -6.05 -22.86 10.61
N MET A 282 -7.21 -23.41 10.36
CA MET A 282 -7.42 -24.84 10.21
C MET A 282 -7.77 -25.17 8.77
N VAL A 283 -7.02 -26.07 8.16
CA VAL A 283 -7.35 -26.61 6.84
C VAL A 283 -7.57 -28.12 6.94
N PHE A 284 -8.36 -28.67 6.04
CA PHE A 284 -8.63 -30.09 5.97
C PHE A 284 -7.94 -30.72 4.75
N VAL A 285 -7.31 -31.87 4.94
CA VAL A 285 -6.64 -32.64 3.90
C VAL A 285 -7.22 -34.05 3.91
N GLY A 286 -7.89 -34.45 2.83
CA GLY A 286 -8.44 -35.80 2.68
C GLY A 286 -7.35 -36.86 2.70
N ARG A 287 -7.74 -38.09 3.07
CA ARG A 287 -6.84 -39.25 3.34
C ARG A 287 -5.82 -39.51 2.23
N ASP A 288 -6.27 -39.44 0.97
CA ASP A 288 -5.46 -39.80 -0.20
C ASP A 288 -4.67 -38.62 -0.79
N SER A 289 -4.69 -37.47 -0.10
CA SER A 289 -4.00 -36.25 -0.55
C SER A 289 -2.65 -36.07 0.14
N SER A 290 -1.68 -35.49 -0.58
CA SER A 290 -0.43 -35.02 0.02
C SER A 290 -0.76 -34.06 1.16
N CYS A 291 -0.22 -34.34 2.34
CA CYS A 291 -0.44 -33.60 3.56
C CYS A 291 0.90 -33.05 4.06
N PRO A 292 0.97 -31.76 4.35
CA PRO A 292 2.18 -31.21 4.95
C PRO A 292 2.40 -31.79 6.36
N GLU A 293 3.65 -31.79 6.80
CA GLU A 293 4.07 -32.23 8.12
C GLU A 293 4.26 -31.05 9.07
N ILE A 294 4.34 -31.33 10.38
CA ILE A 294 4.66 -30.30 11.39
C ILE A 294 6.04 -29.73 11.08
N GLY A 295 6.13 -28.40 10.99
CA GLY A 295 7.35 -27.67 10.65
C GLY A 295 7.47 -27.32 9.16
N ASP A 296 6.64 -27.87 8.29
CA ASP A 296 6.60 -27.46 6.89
C ASP A 296 6.13 -26.01 6.76
N MET A 297 6.59 -25.35 5.69
CA MET A 297 6.18 -24.00 5.34
C MET A 297 5.15 -24.04 4.21
N ILE A 298 3.98 -23.50 4.45
CA ILE A 298 2.86 -23.42 3.50
C ILE A 298 2.80 -22.06 2.84
N ASP A 299 2.55 -22.03 1.54
CA ASP A 299 2.36 -20.79 0.79
C ASP A 299 1.02 -20.13 1.16
N VAL A 300 1.07 -18.80 1.36
CA VAL A 300 -0.07 -17.98 1.74
C VAL A 300 -0.37 -16.93 0.69
N GLN A 301 -1.53 -16.99 0.08
CA GLN A 301 -1.97 -16.03 -0.94
C GLN A 301 -2.75 -14.88 -0.29
N ARG A 302 -2.04 -13.79 0.06
CA ARG A 302 -2.67 -12.58 0.61
C ARG A 302 -2.02 -11.31 0.04
N PRO A 303 -2.77 -10.19 -0.09
CA PRO A 303 -2.17 -8.90 -0.44
C PRO A 303 -1.25 -8.41 0.69
N LEU A 304 0.02 -8.20 0.42
CA LEU A 304 1.00 -7.76 1.42
C LEU A 304 0.63 -6.42 2.07
N ILE A 305 -0.08 -5.54 1.36
CA ILE A 305 -0.54 -4.24 1.90
C ILE A 305 -1.55 -4.36 3.07
N SER A 306 -2.14 -5.52 3.26
CA SER A 306 -3.11 -5.82 4.33
C SER A 306 -2.68 -7.01 5.20
N THR A 307 -1.42 -7.44 5.09
CA THR A 307 -0.87 -8.59 5.81
C THR A 307 0.22 -8.12 6.76
N LEU A 308 0.07 -8.43 8.05
CA LEU A 308 1.11 -8.22 9.05
C LEU A 308 1.97 -9.48 9.12
N VAL A 309 3.22 -9.37 8.71
CA VAL A 309 4.17 -10.47 8.80
C VAL A 309 4.92 -10.42 10.13
N ASP A 310 5.25 -11.58 10.69
CA ASP A 310 6.06 -11.66 11.91
C ASP A 310 7.54 -11.39 11.60
N ARG A 311 7.97 -11.74 10.39
CA ARG A 311 9.38 -11.63 9.99
C ARG A 311 9.52 -11.49 8.47
N VAL A 312 10.55 -10.75 8.07
CA VAL A 312 11.02 -10.69 6.68
C VAL A 312 12.36 -11.42 6.59
N ASP A 313 12.42 -12.49 5.78
CA ASP A 313 13.65 -13.25 5.52
C ASP A 313 14.19 -12.87 4.15
N TRP A 314 15.44 -12.41 4.14
CA TRP A 314 16.16 -12.00 2.94
C TRP A 314 17.01 -13.18 2.44
N ILE A 315 16.65 -13.74 1.29
CA ILE A 315 17.27 -14.94 0.67
C ILE A 315 17.96 -14.57 -0.64
#